data_942a9f37a98b0dd727cbc3dc03c887d4
#
_entry.id   942a9f37a98b0dd727cbc3dc03c887d4
#
_cell.length_a   1.000
_cell.length_b   1.000
_cell.length_c   1.000
_cell.angle_alpha   90.00
_cell.angle_beta   90.00
_cell.angle_gamma   90.00
#
_symmetry.space_group_name_H-M   'P 1'
#
loop_
_entity.id
_entity.type
_entity.pdbx_description
1 polymer ?
#
loop_
_entity_poly.entity_id
_entity_poly.type
_entity_poly.pdbx_seq_one_letter_code
_entity_poly.pdbx_strand_id
1 'polypeptide(L)'
;MLLWLFSSFTVKAQTGEHAVPLLVADSAAIDTSLKVCTPETCYDQLDVIDIVREIVHSKAPKREDTGVVRSSRLRIAGPVPAAGYSLNTGFAGIVTANGSFYARPDANPSTMLTSFTYTANNQVIIPFQANFWTSNNKYNVVIDWRYVYFPSYTFGLGGYTTASDGYIIDYSAIRVHQAVLRQLAENMYAGIGYNLDYYWNIKEVNPPANKVTDFENYGLTPTEFASGFTFNFLYDTRKNSINPDGGNFVNVIYRPNLTIFGNTASWRSLVVDMRKYIKFPGSSKNVLAFWSYDWLTIDGKAPYLMMPNTGGDPYSNTGRGYIPGRFRGANMVYLEGEYRFQITNNGLLGGVVFANAESFTEQSTNTFQTIAPGWGAGLRLKLNKFSRTNVALDYGFGLNGSGGLFVNLGEVF
;
A
#
# COMPACT_ATOMS: atom_id res chain seq x y z
N MET A 1 22.75 19.44 -6.95
CA MET A 1 22.06 18.22 -7.42
C MET A 1 20.99 17.72 -6.45
N LEU A 2 21.15 17.83 -5.15
CA LEU A 2 20.09 17.51 -4.15
C LEU A 2 18.92 18.52 -4.12
N LEU A 3 19.13 19.73 -4.51
CA LEU A 3 18.15 20.86 -4.44
C LEU A 3 17.03 20.76 -5.48
N TRP A 4 17.23 20.05 -6.59
CA TRP A 4 16.20 19.83 -7.61
C TRP A 4 15.18 18.77 -7.21
N LEU A 5 15.54 17.90 -6.26
CA LEU A 5 14.69 16.82 -5.76
C LEU A 5 13.45 17.30 -4.99
N PHE A 6 13.48 18.51 -4.46
CA PHE A 6 12.43 18.95 -3.53
C PHE A 6 11.37 19.91 -4.12
N SER A 7 11.63 20.54 -5.27
CA SER A 7 10.65 21.47 -5.87
C SER A 7 9.46 20.81 -6.57
N SER A 8 9.53 19.51 -6.83
CA SER A 8 8.51 18.74 -7.57
C SER A 8 7.96 17.55 -6.79
N PHE A 9 8.30 17.39 -5.51
CA PHE A 9 7.88 16.25 -4.70
C PHE A 9 6.39 16.32 -4.33
N THR A 10 5.58 15.96 -5.26
CA THR A 10 4.25 15.38 -5.05
C THR A 10 4.26 13.91 -5.47
N VAL A 11 5.35 13.22 -5.23
CA VAL A 11 5.49 11.84 -5.64
C VAL A 11 5.12 10.93 -4.51
N LYS A 12 4.15 10.08 -4.76
CA LYS A 12 3.96 8.85 -4.03
C LYS A 12 4.75 7.73 -4.67
N ALA A 13 5.77 7.26 -4.00
CA ALA A 13 6.18 5.89 -4.11
C ALA A 13 5.24 5.09 -3.19
N GLN A 14 3.98 4.97 -3.57
CA GLN A 14 3.05 4.06 -2.95
C GLN A 14 2.62 3.08 -4.01
N THR A 15 3.09 1.86 -3.87
CA THR A 15 2.47 0.72 -4.49
C THR A 15 1.19 0.46 -3.71
N GLY A 16 0.05 0.95 -4.18
CA GLY A 16 -1.08 0.58 -3.45
C GLY A 16 -2.42 1.08 -3.88
N GLU A 17 -3.38 0.25 -3.70
CA GLU A 17 -4.77 0.41 -4.03
C GLU A 17 -5.39 1.63 -3.38
N HIS A 18 -5.99 2.37 -4.11
CA HIS A 18 -6.50 3.71 -4.07
C HIS A 18 -5.45 4.69 -4.54
N ALA A 19 -5.58 5.02 -5.83
CA ALA A 19 -4.93 6.18 -6.38
C ALA A 19 -5.23 7.36 -5.47
N VAL A 20 -4.30 7.62 -4.59
CA VAL A 20 -4.41 8.77 -3.74
C VAL A 20 -4.25 9.96 -4.63
N PRO A 21 -5.18 10.88 -4.64
CA PRO A 21 -5.00 12.11 -5.37
C PRO A 21 -3.77 12.81 -4.83
N LEU A 22 -2.73 12.83 -5.63
CA LEU A 22 -1.69 13.80 -5.49
C LEU A 22 -2.34 15.17 -5.60
N LEU A 23 -2.36 15.92 -4.51
CA LEU A 23 -2.89 17.26 -4.46
C LEU A 23 -4.39 17.40 -4.76
N VAL A 24 -5.24 16.84 -3.92
CA VAL A 24 -6.58 17.34 -3.81
C VAL A 24 -6.91 17.56 -2.35
N ALA A 25 -6.83 18.81 -1.94
CA ALA A 25 -7.56 19.23 -0.78
C ALA A 25 -9.06 19.14 -1.10
N ASP A 26 -9.78 18.42 -0.30
CA ASP A 26 -11.23 18.37 -0.35
C ASP A 26 -11.77 19.80 -0.16
N SER A 27 -12.46 20.34 -1.16
CA SER A 27 -12.83 21.75 -1.21
C SER A 27 -14.18 22.04 -0.54
N ALA A 28 -14.63 21.22 0.38
CA ALA A 28 -15.93 21.44 1.03
C ALA A 28 -15.87 22.31 2.28
N ALA A 29 -14.70 22.69 2.75
CA ALA A 29 -14.52 23.70 3.79
C ALA A 29 -13.20 24.42 3.54
N ILE A 30 -13.16 25.73 3.71
CA ILE A 30 -11.91 26.47 3.89
C ILE A 30 -11.19 25.76 5.01
N ASP A 31 -10.11 25.02 4.67
CA ASP A 31 -9.38 24.25 5.67
C ASP A 31 -8.64 25.24 6.58
N THR A 32 -9.33 25.65 7.66
CA THR A 32 -8.71 26.39 8.74
C THR A 32 -7.60 25.59 9.43
N SER A 33 -7.33 24.37 8.99
CA SER A 33 -6.36 23.43 9.55
C SER A 33 -4.91 23.69 9.12
N LEU A 34 -4.62 24.69 8.29
CA LEU A 34 -3.24 25.15 8.04
C LEU A 34 -2.57 25.74 9.29
N LYS A 35 -3.36 26.02 10.32
CA LYS A 35 -2.84 26.37 11.64
C LYS A 35 -3.05 25.19 12.59
N VAL A 36 -2.01 24.86 13.34
CA VAL A 36 -2.09 23.93 14.46
C VAL A 36 -2.33 24.75 15.71
N CYS A 37 -3.54 24.63 16.27
CA CYS A 37 -3.92 25.33 17.47
C CYS A 37 -3.95 24.37 18.65
N THR A 38 -3.24 24.72 19.72
CA THR A 38 -3.44 24.18 21.06
C THR A 38 -4.30 25.17 21.86
N PRO A 39 -4.81 24.81 23.07
CA PRO A 39 -5.59 25.72 23.89
C PRO A 39 -4.90 27.07 24.17
N GLU A 40 -3.57 27.11 24.07
CA GLU A 40 -2.77 28.29 24.42
C GLU A 40 -2.13 29.00 23.22
N THR A 41 -1.88 28.29 22.11
CA THR A 41 -1.13 28.84 20.97
C THR A 41 -1.62 28.28 19.63
N CYS A 42 -1.52 29.10 18.58
CA CYS A 42 -1.81 28.71 17.20
C CYS A 42 -0.57 28.87 16.33
N TYR A 43 -0.10 27.80 15.71
CA TYR A 43 1.09 27.78 14.85
C TYR A 43 0.69 27.58 13.38
N ASP A 44 1.38 28.28 12.49
CA ASP A 44 1.32 27.96 11.07
C ASP A 44 1.91 26.56 10.82
N GLN A 45 1.22 25.74 10.04
CA GLN A 45 1.77 24.44 9.65
C GLN A 45 3.00 24.62 8.75
N LEU A 46 4.04 23.84 9.04
CA LEU A 46 5.24 23.75 8.20
C LEU A 46 5.36 22.38 7.54
N ASP A 47 5.99 22.37 6.38
CA ASP A 47 6.40 21.15 5.68
C ASP A 47 7.85 21.28 5.14
N VAL A 48 8.39 20.16 4.65
CA VAL A 48 9.75 20.10 4.08
C VAL A 48 9.89 21.09 2.91
N ILE A 49 8.84 21.25 2.11
CA ILE A 49 8.88 22.16 0.95
C ILE A 49 9.05 23.62 1.42
N ASP A 50 8.39 24.02 2.50
CA ASP A 50 8.55 25.36 3.05
C ASP A 50 9.99 25.58 3.56
N ILE A 51 10.55 24.60 4.26
CA ILE A 51 11.95 24.66 4.77
C ILE A 51 12.95 24.75 3.61
N VAL A 52 12.80 23.93 2.59
CA VAL A 52 13.68 23.95 1.42
C VAL A 52 13.60 25.32 0.73
N ARG A 53 12.40 25.89 0.58
CA ARG A 53 12.22 27.21 -0.02
C ARG A 53 12.90 28.32 0.80
N GLU A 54 12.86 28.23 2.10
CA GLU A 54 13.54 29.16 3.00
C GLU A 54 15.07 29.04 2.87
N ILE A 55 15.62 27.81 2.88
CA ILE A 55 17.06 27.55 2.72
C ILE A 55 17.59 28.09 1.38
N VAL A 56 16.85 27.90 0.29
CA VAL A 56 17.26 28.40 -1.03
C VAL A 56 16.91 29.86 -1.28
N HIS A 57 16.45 30.58 -0.27
CA HIS A 57 16.05 31.99 -0.35
C HIS A 57 15.08 32.26 -1.53
N SER A 58 14.10 31.38 -1.71
CA SER A 58 13.14 31.48 -2.81
C SER A 58 12.30 32.77 -2.67
N LYS A 59 12.32 33.61 -3.72
CA LYS A 59 11.50 34.82 -3.82
C LYS A 59 10.03 34.53 -4.17
N ALA A 60 9.67 33.27 -4.38
CA ALA A 60 8.30 32.90 -4.69
C ALA A 60 7.36 33.21 -3.49
N PRO A 61 6.11 33.63 -3.74
CA PRO A 61 5.17 33.97 -2.68
C PRO A 61 4.95 32.78 -1.73
N LYS A 62 4.55 33.09 -0.48
CA LYS A 62 4.22 32.05 0.52
C LYS A 62 3.19 31.11 -0.11
N ARG A 63 3.38 29.80 0.11
CA ARG A 63 2.42 28.81 -0.37
C ARG A 63 1.12 28.97 0.41
N GLU A 64 0.07 29.33 -0.29
CA GLU A 64 -1.29 29.40 0.25
C GLU A 64 -2.11 28.27 -0.31
N ASP A 65 -3.09 27.79 0.45
CA ASP A 65 -4.10 26.89 -0.06
C ASP A 65 -5.07 27.69 -0.92
N THR A 66 -4.74 27.80 -2.20
CA THR A 66 -5.60 28.49 -3.18
C THR A 66 -6.83 27.65 -3.56
N GLY A 67 -7.07 26.56 -2.84
CA GLY A 67 -8.07 25.58 -3.21
C GLY A 67 -7.66 24.76 -4.43
N VAL A 68 -8.27 23.62 -4.59
CA VAL A 68 -8.01 22.77 -5.75
C VAL A 68 -8.73 23.36 -6.96
N VAL A 69 -7.98 23.81 -7.96
CA VAL A 69 -8.56 24.11 -9.27
C VAL A 69 -9.03 22.80 -9.87
N ARG A 70 -10.31 22.51 -9.74
CA ARG A 70 -10.98 21.32 -10.28
C ARG A 70 -11.09 21.47 -11.80
N SER A 71 -10.08 20.98 -12.49
CA SER A 71 -9.99 21.09 -13.96
C SER A 71 -10.32 19.74 -14.59
N SER A 72 -11.14 19.76 -15.63
CA SER A 72 -11.34 18.60 -16.51
C SER A 72 -10.12 18.32 -17.40
N ARG A 73 -9.18 19.27 -17.48
CA ARG A 73 -7.94 19.08 -18.23
C ARG A 73 -7.00 18.15 -17.46
N LEU A 74 -6.50 17.13 -18.14
CA LEU A 74 -5.48 16.23 -17.57
C LEU A 74 -4.22 17.05 -17.21
N ARG A 75 -3.81 16.94 -15.96
CA ARG A 75 -2.55 17.49 -15.44
C ARG A 75 -1.59 16.34 -15.25
N ILE A 76 -0.43 16.42 -15.87
CA ILE A 76 0.64 15.42 -15.76
C ILE A 76 1.79 16.03 -15.00
N ALA A 77 2.31 15.30 -14.01
CA ALA A 77 3.54 15.61 -13.31
C ALA A 77 4.52 14.44 -13.48
N GLY A 78 5.74 14.77 -13.89
CA GLY A 78 6.81 13.80 -14.12
C GLY A 78 7.38 13.86 -15.54
N PRO A 79 8.46 13.11 -15.80
CA PRO A 79 9.07 12.12 -14.88
C PRO A 79 9.80 12.76 -13.69
N VAL A 80 9.64 12.18 -12.49
CA VAL A 80 10.28 12.63 -11.26
C VAL A 80 11.13 11.51 -10.69
N PRO A 81 12.44 11.72 -10.46
CA PRO A 81 13.28 10.73 -9.81
C PRO A 81 13.00 10.68 -8.31
N ALA A 82 13.02 9.48 -7.75
CA ALA A 82 12.90 9.21 -6.33
C ALA A 82 13.83 8.07 -5.91
N ALA A 83 14.02 7.89 -4.62
CA ALA A 83 14.71 6.76 -4.05
C ALA A 83 13.88 6.16 -2.91
N GLY A 84 13.97 4.85 -2.72
CA GLY A 84 13.28 4.12 -1.67
C GLY A 84 14.17 3.07 -1.04
N TYR A 85 13.68 2.49 0.04
CA TYR A 85 14.31 1.36 0.71
C TYR A 85 13.23 0.45 1.32
N SER A 86 13.39 -0.84 1.17
CA SER A 86 12.64 -1.84 1.95
C SER A 86 13.52 -3.06 2.23
N LEU A 87 13.09 -3.89 3.19
CA LEU A 87 13.84 -5.11 3.56
C LEU A 87 14.01 -6.10 2.40
N ASN A 88 13.02 -6.18 1.51
CA ASN A 88 13.02 -7.11 0.38
C ASN A 88 13.73 -6.53 -0.86
N THR A 89 13.72 -5.23 -1.04
CA THR A 89 14.29 -4.58 -2.23
C THR A 89 15.69 -4.04 -2.02
N GLY A 90 16.09 -3.80 -0.77
CA GLY A 90 17.22 -2.93 -0.48
C GLY A 90 16.95 -1.51 -0.98
N PHE A 91 17.98 -0.78 -1.37
CA PHE A 91 17.85 0.52 -2.01
C PHE A 91 17.23 0.40 -3.40
N ALA A 92 16.37 1.32 -3.75
CA ALA A 92 15.69 1.38 -5.04
C ALA A 92 15.82 2.78 -5.67
N GLY A 93 16.17 2.80 -6.96
CA GLY A 93 16.03 3.98 -7.82
C GLY A 93 14.67 3.93 -8.53
N ILE A 94 13.94 5.03 -8.49
CA ILE A 94 12.57 5.11 -8.99
C ILE A 94 12.46 6.31 -9.91
N VAL A 95 11.82 6.15 -11.05
CA VAL A 95 11.35 7.25 -11.89
C VAL A 95 9.84 7.13 -12.02
N THR A 96 9.10 8.16 -11.64
CA THR A 96 7.63 8.10 -11.58
C THR A 96 6.99 9.24 -12.35
N ALA A 97 5.82 8.99 -12.91
CA ALA A 97 4.94 9.98 -13.50
C ALA A 97 3.50 9.75 -13.04
N ASN A 98 2.79 10.84 -12.83
CA ASN A 98 1.39 10.78 -12.41
C ASN A 98 0.54 11.77 -13.19
N GLY A 99 -0.75 11.50 -13.27
CA GLY A 99 -1.73 12.36 -13.89
C GLY A 99 -2.99 12.44 -13.06
N SER A 100 -3.67 13.60 -13.13
CA SER A 100 -4.97 13.78 -12.49
C SER A 100 -5.87 14.71 -13.28
N PHE A 101 -7.18 14.47 -13.20
CA PHE A 101 -8.22 15.33 -13.78
C PHE A 101 -9.55 15.11 -13.03
N TYR A 102 -10.50 15.98 -13.26
CA TYR A 102 -11.86 15.85 -12.77
C TYR A 102 -12.81 15.64 -13.93
N ALA A 103 -13.64 14.61 -13.90
CA ALA A 103 -14.69 14.42 -14.90
C ALA A 103 -15.70 15.59 -14.89
N ARG A 104 -15.96 16.12 -13.69
CA ARG A 104 -16.72 17.35 -13.42
C ARG A 104 -16.21 18.00 -12.12
N PRO A 105 -16.51 19.29 -11.87
CA PRO A 105 -16.07 19.96 -10.64
C PRO A 105 -16.59 19.32 -9.34
N ASP A 106 -17.70 18.60 -9.39
CA ASP A 106 -18.33 17.90 -8.28
C ASP A 106 -17.92 16.41 -8.16
N ALA A 107 -17.17 15.90 -9.13
CA ALA A 107 -16.68 14.53 -9.11
C ALA A 107 -15.41 14.37 -8.26
N ASN A 108 -15.18 13.15 -7.78
CA ASN A 108 -13.90 12.77 -7.21
C ASN A 108 -12.78 12.89 -8.26
N PRO A 109 -11.53 13.15 -7.84
CA PRO A 109 -10.41 13.21 -8.75
C PRO A 109 -10.13 11.86 -9.39
N SER A 110 -10.06 11.84 -10.71
CA SER A 110 -9.49 10.73 -11.46
C SER A 110 -7.98 10.85 -11.46
N THR A 111 -7.29 9.76 -11.17
CA THR A 111 -5.84 9.73 -11.02
C THR A 111 -5.23 8.56 -11.78
N MET A 112 -3.99 8.72 -12.22
CA MET A 112 -3.18 7.66 -12.79
C MET A 112 -1.73 7.83 -12.34
N LEU A 113 -1.05 6.70 -12.12
CA LEU A 113 0.33 6.63 -11.70
C LEU A 113 1.05 5.53 -12.49
N THR A 114 2.27 5.81 -12.91
CA THR A 114 3.19 4.80 -13.41
C THR A 114 4.59 5.09 -12.92
N SER A 115 5.41 4.05 -12.80
CA SER A 115 6.82 4.22 -12.44
C SER A 115 7.67 3.13 -13.07
N PHE A 116 8.97 3.39 -13.12
CA PHE A 116 10.00 2.39 -13.34
C PHE A 116 10.88 2.34 -12.09
N THR A 117 11.00 1.16 -11.50
CA THR A 117 11.82 0.94 -10.29
C THR A 117 12.86 -0.13 -10.58
N TYR A 118 14.13 0.18 -10.23
CA TYR A 118 15.22 -0.80 -10.19
C TYR A 118 15.84 -0.83 -8.81
N THR A 119 16.09 -2.03 -8.26
CA THR A 119 16.48 -2.20 -6.87
C THR A 119 17.89 -2.82 -6.73
N ALA A 120 18.48 -2.67 -5.55
CA ALA A 120 19.78 -3.28 -5.21
C ALA A 120 19.75 -4.81 -5.27
N ASN A 121 18.57 -5.42 -5.11
CA ASN A 121 18.37 -6.87 -5.25
C ASN A 121 18.00 -7.28 -6.68
N ASN A 122 18.39 -6.46 -7.70
CA ASN A 122 18.16 -6.71 -9.12
C ASN A 122 16.69 -6.90 -9.52
N GLN A 123 15.78 -6.28 -8.82
CA GLN A 123 14.35 -6.34 -9.15
C GLN A 123 13.97 -5.19 -10.09
N VAL A 124 13.02 -5.46 -10.99
CA VAL A 124 12.39 -4.47 -11.87
C VAL A 124 10.90 -4.46 -11.59
N ILE A 125 10.34 -3.28 -11.33
CA ILE A 125 8.91 -3.12 -11.04
C ILE A 125 8.37 -1.98 -11.89
N ILE A 126 7.34 -2.26 -12.69
CA ILE A 126 6.68 -1.29 -13.57
C ILE A 126 5.17 -1.38 -13.33
N PRO A 127 4.61 -0.59 -12.41
CA PRO A 127 3.16 -0.50 -12.21
C PRO A 127 2.54 0.52 -13.16
N PHE A 128 1.30 0.30 -13.55
CA PHE A 128 0.34 1.30 -14.02
C PHE A 128 -0.91 1.19 -13.17
N GLN A 129 -1.19 2.21 -12.38
CA GLN A 129 -2.35 2.25 -11.50
C GLN A 129 -3.22 3.43 -11.86
N ALA A 130 -4.52 3.23 -11.93
CA ALA A 130 -5.47 4.29 -12.21
C ALA A 130 -6.77 4.11 -11.42
N ASN A 131 -7.36 5.25 -11.09
CA ASN A 131 -8.66 5.33 -10.45
C ASN A 131 -9.47 6.42 -11.15
N PHE A 132 -10.43 6.03 -11.97
CA PHE A 132 -11.23 6.95 -12.76
C PHE A 132 -12.64 7.07 -12.19
N TRP A 133 -13.08 8.32 -12.00
CA TRP A 133 -14.43 8.64 -11.52
C TRP A 133 -15.25 9.24 -12.65
N THR A 134 -16.46 8.75 -12.82
CA THR A 134 -17.43 9.38 -13.71
C THR A 134 -18.09 10.58 -13.06
N SER A 135 -18.82 11.36 -13.86
CA SER A 135 -19.66 12.46 -13.37
C SER A 135 -20.57 11.97 -12.23
N ASN A 136 -20.73 12.80 -11.18
CA ASN A 136 -21.52 12.51 -9.99
C ASN A 136 -21.05 11.26 -9.20
N ASN A 137 -19.81 10.83 -9.38
CA ASN A 137 -19.21 9.66 -8.69
C ASN A 137 -20.01 8.35 -8.85
N LYS A 138 -20.84 8.26 -9.90
CA LYS A 138 -21.76 7.12 -10.11
C LYS A 138 -20.99 5.82 -10.38
N TYR A 139 -19.87 5.90 -11.10
CA TYR A 139 -18.99 4.77 -11.37
C TYR A 139 -17.55 5.13 -10.99
N ASN A 140 -16.87 4.13 -10.46
CA ASN A 140 -15.46 4.13 -10.20
C ASN A 140 -14.80 2.99 -10.99
N VAL A 141 -13.78 3.30 -11.79
CA VAL A 141 -12.99 2.31 -12.53
C VAL A 141 -11.61 2.25 -11.90
N VAL A 142 -11.27 1.10 -11.35
CA VAL A 142 -9.98 0.84 -10.69
C VAL A 142 -9.13 -0.04 -11.61
N ILE A 143 -7.88 0.32 -11.80
CA ILE A 143 -6.90 -0.38 -12.61
C ILE A 143 -5.62 -0.55 -11.80
N ASP A 144 -5.07 -1.77 -11.76
CA ASP A 144 -3.75 -2.10 -11.22
C ASP A 144 -3.07 -3.10 -12.13
N TRP A 145 -2.26 -2.61 -13.04
CA TRP A 145 -1.47 -3.41 -13.94
C TRP A 145 0.00 -3.31 -13.57
N ARG A 146 0.68 -4.45 -13.50
CA ARG A 146 2.10 -4.50 -13.11
C ARG A 146 2.86 -5.49 -13.98
N TYR A 147 4.06 -5.08 -14.37
CA TYR A 147 5.12 -5.99 -14.76
C TYR A 147 6.18 -6.01 -13.67
N VAL A 148 6.61 -7.21 -13.29
CA VAL A 148 7.70 -7.37 -12.33
C VAL A 148 8.67 -8.46 -12.77
N TYR A 149 9.97 -8.22 -12.57
CA TYR A 149 10.99 -9.23 -12.37
C TYR A 149 11.41 -9.14 -10.92
N PHE A 150 11.20 -10.21 -10.15
CA PHE A 150 11.21 -10.06 -8.69
C PHE A 150 11.82 -11.27 -7.98
N PRO A 151 13.17 -11.38 -7.93
CA PRO A 151 13.81 -12.26 -6.96
C PRO A 151 13.31 -11.94 -5.55
N SER A 152 12.67 -12.89 -4.89
CA SER A 152 12.04 -12.67 -3.59
C SER A 152 12.31 -13.82 -2.62
N TYR A 153 12.45 -13.50 -1.35
CA TYR A 153 12.58 -14.51 -0.32
C TYR A 153 11.29 -15.29 -0.12
N THR A 154 11.44 -16.58 0.16
CA THR A 154 10.42 -17.45 0.75
C THR A 154 11.06 -18.28 1.85
N PHE A 155 10.27 -18.71 2.81
CA PHE A 155 10.72 -19.51 3.96
C PHE A 155 9.92 -20.81 4.12
N GLY A 156 9.08 -21.13 3.10
CA GLY A 156 8.18 -22.26 3.12
C GLY A 156 6.74 -21.87 3.46
N LEU A 157 5.97 -22.84 3.91
CA LEU A 157 4.54 -22.72 4.21
C LEU A 157 4.24 -22.85 5.71
N GLY A 158 3.30 -22.05 6.19
CA GLY A 158 2.86 -22.00 7.57
C GLY A 158 3.62 -21.00 8.43
N GLY A 159 3.28 -20.97 9.71
CA GLY A 159 3.86 -20.08 10.71
C GLY A 159 5.04 -20.67 11.48
N TYR A 160 5.30 -21.98 11.37
CA TYR A 160 6.40 -22.66 12.06
C TYR A 160 7.75 -22.61 11.33
N THR A 161 7.77 -22.03 10.13
CA THR A 161 9.02 -21.87 9.35
C THR A 161 10.04 -21.00 10.11
N THR A 162 11.33 -21.31 9.93
CA THR A 162 12.43 -20.58 10.57
C THR A 162 13.16 -19.68 9.58
N ALA A 163 13.98 -18.76 10.09
CA ALA A 163 14.78 -17.88 9.22
C ALA A 163 15.81 -18.67 8.40
N SER A 164 16.28 -19.83 8.90
CA SER A 164 17.23 -20.72 8.19
C SER A 164 16.59 -21.49 7.03
N ASP A 165 15.26 -21.55 6.93
CA ASP A 165 14.55 -22.14 5.79
C ASP A 165 14.50 -21.21 4.58
N GLY A 166 14.99 -19.96 4.73
CA GLY A 166 14.89 -18.91 3.73
C GLY A 166 15.77 -19.15 2.49
N TYR A 167 15.18 -19.04 1.31
CA TYR A 167 15.85 -19.04 0.02
C TYR A 167 15.14 -18.09 -0.95
N ILE A 168 15.72 -17.88 -2.13
CA ILE A 168 15.18 -16.96 -3.12
C ILE A 168 14.41 -17.73 -4.19
N ILE A 169 13.25 -17.22 -4.59
CA ILE A 169 12.56 -17.61 -5.80
C ILE A 169 12.69 -16.48 -6.81
N ASP A 170 13.26 -16.77 -7.97
CA ASP A 170 13.25 -15.89 -9.14
C ASP A 170 11.97 -16.08 -9.91
N TYR A 171 11.38 -15.01 -10.36
CA TYR A 171 10.26 -15.04 -11.31
C TYR A 171 10.09 -13.71 -12.03
N SER A 172 9.42 -13.78 -13.17
CA SER A 172 8.79 -12.63 -13.81
C SER A 172 7.28 -12.75 -13.70
N ALA A 173 6.56 -11.65 -13.61
CA ALA A 173 5.11 -11.70 -13.58
C ALA A 173 4.47 -10.50 -14.28
N ILE A 174 3.29 -10.75 -14.84
CA ILE A 174 2.32 -9.74 -15.25
C ILE A 174 1.07 -9.92 -14.39
N ARG A 175 0.63 -8.81 -13.81
CA ARG A 175 -0.66 -8.69 -13.12
C ARG A 175 -1.51 -7.70 -13.90
N VAL A 176 -2.74 -8.07 -14.21
CA VAL A 176 -3.73 -7.21 -14.87
C VAL A 176 -5.02 -7.29 -14.06
N HIS A 177 -5.20 -6.36 -13.15
CA HIS A 177 -6.37 -6.28 -12.29
C HIS A 177 -7.16 -5.02 -12.64
N GLN A 178 -8.45 -5.16 -12.90
CA GLN A 178 -9.36 -4.04 -13.14
C GLN A 178 -10.75 -4.34 -12.60
N ALA A 179 -11.42 -3.29 -12.14
CA ALA A 179 -12.79 -3.38 -11.66
C ALA A 179 -13.60 -2.13 -12.04
N VAL A 180 -14.89 -2.31 -12.25
CA VAL A 180 -15.87 -1.24 -12.41
C VAL A 180 -16.86 -1.36 -11.27
N LEU A 181 -16.88 -0.33 -10.42
CA LEU A 181 -17.74 -0.23 -9.26
C LEU A 181 -18.84 0.80 -9.51
N ARG A 182 -20.08 0.49 -9.15
CA ARG A 182 -21.21 1.39 -9.21
C ARG A 182 -21.58 1.83 -7.79
N GLN A 183 -21.86 3.09 -7.63
CA GLN A 183 -22.40 3.63 -6.39
C GLN A 183 -23.77 3.03 -6.08
N LEU A 184 -23.94 2.46 -4.90
CA LEU A 184 -25.18 1.91 -4.36
C LEU A 184 -25.83 2.89 -3.38
N ALA A 185 -24.99 3.52 -2.54
CA ALA A 185 -25.37 4.54 -1.58
C ALA A 185 -24.18 5.49 -1.39
N GLU A 186 -24.35 6.53 -0.58
CA GLU A 186 -23.26 7.44 -0.24
C GLU A 186 -22.07 6.67 0.33
N ASN A 187 -20.86 6.88 -0.23
CA ASN A 187 -19.61 6.22 0.14
C ASN A 187 -19.60 4.68 0.00
N MET A 188 -20.60 4.10 -0.65
CA MET A 188 -20.78 2.66 -0.81
C MET A 188 -20.87 2.29 -2.29
N TYR A 189 -20.00 1.36 -2.71
CA TYR A 189 -19.86 0.92 -4.10
C TYR A 189 -19.82 -0.60 -4.17
N ALA A 190 -20.38 -1.19 -5.22
CA ALA A 190 -20.17 -2.58 -5.57
C ALA A 190 -20.05 -2.75 -7.08
N GLY A 191 -19.38 -3.80 -7.50
CA GLY A 191 -19.19 -4.05 -8.90
C GLY A 191 -18.44 -5.32 -9.21
N ILE A 192 -18.08 -5.44 -10.47
CA ILE A 192 -17.36 -6.59 -11.01
C ILE A 192 -16.01 -6.15 -11.57
N GLY A 193 -15.06 -7.05 -11.48
CA GLY A 193 -13.73 -6.87 -12.05
C GLY A 193 -13.28 -8.14 -12.77
N TYR A 194 -12.09 -8.06 -13.30
CA TYR A 194 -11.36 -9.17 -13.87
C TYR A 194 -9.90 -9.07 -13.49
N ASN A 195 -9.38 -10.17 -12.92
CA ASN A 195 -7.99 -10.27 -12.50
C ASN A 195 -7.30 -11.39 -13.28
N LEU A 196 -6.14 -11.08 -13.85
CA LEU A 196 -5.21 -12.01 -14.46
C LEU A 196 -3.85 -11.85 -13.80
N ASP A 197 -3.27 -12.97 -13.37
CA ASP A 197 -1.90 -13.08 -12.88
C ASP A 197 -1.19 -14.17 -13.67
N TYR A 198 -0.06 -13.85 -14.27
CA TYR A 198 0.78 -14.78 -14.99
C TYR A 198 2.22 -14.63 -14.54
N TYR A 199 2.77 -15.72 -13.99
CA TYR A 199 4.14 -15.84 -13.53
C TYR A 199 4.88 -16.81 -14.47
N TRP A 200 6.13 -16.49 -14.81
CA TRP A 200 6.98 -17.33 -15.65
C TRP A 200 8.44 -17.23 -15.24
N ASN A 201 9.28 -18.12 -15.78
CA ASN A 201 10.67 -18.27 -15.40
C ASN A 201 10.85 -18.52 -13.89
N ILE A 202 9.90 -19.23 -13.29
CA ILE A 202 9.91 -19.53 -11.87
C ILE A 202 11.01 -20.56 -11.61
N LYS A 203 11.93 -20.23 -10.70
CA LYS A 203 13.01 -21.12 -10.26
C LYS A 203 13.44 -20.79 -8.84
N GLU A 204 13.83 -21.81 -8.12
CA GLU A 204 14.47 -21.67 -6.82
C GLU A 204 15.97 -21.36 -7.01
N VAL A 205 16.49 -20.46 -6.19
CA VAL A 205 17.87 -20.04 -6.20
C VAL A 205 18.48 -20.33 -4.83
N ASN A 206 19.50 -21.22 -4.82
CA ASN A 206 20.16 -21.67 -3.61
C ASN A 206 19.20 -22.22 -2.54
N PRO A 207 18.30 -23.17 -2.90
CA PRO A 207 17.43 -23.80 -1.91
C PRO A 207 18.27 -24.57 -0.87
N PRO A 208 17.72 -24.86 0.33
CA PRO A 208 18.41 -25.63 1.36
C PRO A 208 18.90 -26.98 0.81
N ALA A 209 20.19 -27.28 1.00
CA ALA A 209 20.76 -28.53 0.54
C ALA A 209 20.15 -29.73 1.26
N ASN A 210 19.91 -30.82 0.53
CA ASN A 210 19.39 -32.11 1.06
C ASN A 210 18.00 -32.05 1.70
N LYS A 211 17.20 -31.04 1.38
CA LYS A 211 15.80 -30.91 1.84
C LYS A 211 14.92 -30.59 0.64
N VAL A 212 13.86 -31.37 0.42
CA VAL A 212 12.81 -31.01 -0.51
C VAL A 212 12.11 -29.77 0.03
N THR A 213 12.00 -28.73 -0.78
CA THR A 213 11.39 -27.46 -0.34
C THR A 213 9.87 -27.58 -0.24
N ASP A 214 9.25 -26.68 0.51
CA ASP A 214 7.79 -26.65 0.56
C ASP A 214 7.20 -26.25 -0.81
N PHE A 215 7.95 -25.49 -1.62
CA PHE A 215 7.51 -25.16 -2.97
C PHE A 215 7.52 -26.38 -3.91
N GLU A 216 8.58 -27.20 -3.85
CA GLU A 216 8.62 -28.47 -4.59
C GLU A 216 7.49 -29.40 -4.16
N ASN A 217 7.30 -29.59 -2.85
CA ASN A 217 6.21 -30.42 -2.29
C ASN A 217 4.83 -29.89 -2.64
N TYR A 218 4.67 -28.56 -2.74
CA TYR A 218 3.42 -27.93 -3.11
C TYR A 218 3.11 -28.09 -4.61
N GLY A 219 4.12 -28.21 -5.43
CA GLY A 219 4.05 -28.41 -6.88
C GLY A 219 4.72 -27.28 -7.66
N LEU A 220 6.07 -27.24 -7.57
CA LEU A 220 6.88 -26.31 -8.36
C LEU A 220 6.63 -26.49 -9.85
N THR A 221 6.27 -25.42 -10.52
CA THR A 221 6.11 -25.34 -11.95
C THR A 221 6.85 -24.12 -12.49
N PRO A 222 7.38 -24.18 -13.75
CA PRO A 222 8.09 -23.03 -14.35
C PRO A 222 7.17 -21.83 -14.63
N THR A 223 5.85 -22.05 -14.57
CA THR A 223 4.84 -21.01 -14.79
C THR A 223 3.65 -21.22 -13.87
N GLU A 224 3.06 -20.13 -13.38
CA GLU A 224 1.77 -20.13 -12.69
C GLU A 224 0.82 -19.15 -13.39
N PHE A 225 -0.43 -19.54 -13.54
CA PHE A 225 -1.46 -18.74 -14.18
C PHE A 225 -2.75 -18.76 -13.39
N ALA A 226 -3.31 -17.56 -13.16
CA ALA A 226 -4.65 -17.41 -12.60
C ALA A 226 -5.42 -16.31 -13.32
N SER A 227 -6.66 -16.61 -13.65
CA SER A 227 -7.57 -15.71 -14.33
C SER A 227 -8.97 -15.91 -13.77
N GLY A 228 -9.67 -14.81 -13.51
CA GLY A 228 -11.04 -14.89 -12.99
C GLY A 228 -11.72 -13.54 -12.86
N PHE A 229 -13.05 -13.56 -12.88
CA PHE A 229 -13.83 -12.40 -12.48
C PHE A 229 -13.67 -12.14 -10.99
N THR A 230 -13.91 -10.88 -10.59
CA THR A 230 -13.99 -10.50 -9.18
C THR A 230 -15.31 -9.83 -8.88
N PHE A 231 -15.81 -10.05 -7.67
CA PHE A 231 -16.94 -9.31 -7.10
C PHE A 231 -16.38 -8.43 -6.01
N ASN A 232 -16.63 -7.13 -6.14
CA ASN A 232 -15.97 -6.10 -5.33
C ASN A 232 -17.02 -5.30 -4.57
N PHE A 233 -16.74 -5.03 -3.31
CA PHE A 233 -17.51 -4.11 -2.46
C PHE A 233 -16.56 -3.14 -1.79
N LEU A 234 -16.87 -1.85 -1.83
CA LEU A 234 -16.08 -0.78 -1.22
C LEU A 234 -17.01 0.15 -0.40
N TYR A 235 -16.62 0.39 0.84
CA TYR A 235 -17.16 1.44 1.70
C TYR A 235 -16.02 2.31 2.23
N ASP A 236 -16.00 3.61 1.88
CA ASP A 236 -14.93 4.52 2.27
C ASP A 236 -15.48 5.88 2.71
N THR A 237 -15.36 6.17 4.00
CA THR A 237 -15.76 7.44 4.61
C THR A 237 -14.57 8.29 5.05
N ARG A 238 -13.34 7.92 4.67
CA ARG A 238 -12.15 8.71 4.97
C ARG A 238 -12.16 9.99 4.15
N LYS A 239 -11.90 11.12 4.80
CA LYS A 239 -11.78 12.41 4.11
C LYS A 239 -10.43 12.55 3.39
N ASN A 240 -9.41 11.88 3.88
CA ASN A 240 -8.07 11.86 3.28
C ASN A 240 -7.56 10.41 3.35
N SER A 241 -7.25 9.83 2.20
CA SER A 241 -6.77 8.44 2.12
C SER A 241 -5.26 8.31 2.31
N ILE A 242 -4.50 9.43 2.32
CA ILE A 242 -3.04 9.46 2.51
C ILE A 242 -2.67 9.47 3.98
N ASN A 243 -3.39 10.26 4.75
CA ASN A 243 -3.18 10.44 6.18
C ASN A 243 -4.55 10.65 6.84
N PRO A 244 -5.33 9.58 6.98
CA PRO A 244 -6.66 9.64 7.53
C PRO A 244 -6.60 9.95 9.04
N ASP A 245 -7.43 10.89 9.46
CA ASP A 245 -7.62 11.30 10.85
C ASP A 245 -8.99 10.90 11.41
N GLY A 246 -9.79 10.21 10.60
CA GLY A 246 -11.11 9.71 10.96
C GLY A 246 -11.76 8.95 9.80
N GLY A 247 -12.83 8.24 10.11
CA GLY A 247 -13.60 7.48 9.13
C GLY A 247 -13.30 5.99 9.15
N ASN A 248 -13.95 5.29 8.23
CA ASN A 248 -13.83 3.84 8.06
C ASN A 248 -13.54 3.54 6.59
N PHE A 249 -12.86 2.43 6.38
CA PHE A 249 -12.61 1.85 5.06
C PHE A 249 -12.90 0.36 5.14
N VAL A 250 -13.68 -0.17 4.20
CA VAL A 250 -13.93 -1.60 4.04
C VAL A 250 -13.87 -1.91 2.55
N ASN A 251 -12.97 -2.82 2.17
CA ASN A 251 -12.85 -3.33 0.81
C ASN A 251 -12.92 -4.85 0.84
N VAL A 252 -13.87 -5.42 0.10
CA VAL A 252 -14.06 -6.86 0.01
C VAL A 252 -13.95 -7.29 -1.44
N ILE A 253 -13.07 -8.26 -1.71
CA ILE A 253 -12.85 -8.81 -3.05
C ILE A 253 -13.02 -10.32 -2.99
N TYR A 254 -14.05 -10.83 -3.64
CA TYR A 254 -14.22 -12.26 -3.88
C TYR A 254 -13.80 -12.61 -5.30
N ARG A 255 -12.89 -13.58 -5.47
CA ARG A 255 -12.31 -13.99 -6.75
C ARG A 255 -12.46 -15.50 -6.96
N PRO A 256 -13.42 -15.98 -7.75
CA PRO A 256 -13.45 -17.34 -8.26
C PRO A 256 -12.52 -17.48 -9.47
N ASN A 257 -11.49 -18.30 -9.34
CA ASN A 257 -10.61 -18.71 -10.44
C ASN A 257 -11.06 -20.07 -10.94
N LEU A 258 -11.77 -20.09 -12.05
CA LEU A 258 -12.37 -21.31 -12.60
C LEU A 258 -11.52 -21.83 -13.77
N THR A 259 -11.46 -23.14 -13.95
CA THR A 259 -10.70 -23.79 -15.05
C THR A 259 -11.15 -23.32 -16.44
N ILE A 260 -12.41 -22.93 -16.60
CA ILE A 260 -12.95 -22.34 -17.83
C ILE A 260 -12.18 -21.10 -18.32
N PHE A 261 -11.46 -20.41 -17.44
CA PHE A 261 -10.64 -19.25 -17.77
C PHE A 261 -9.16 -19.59 -18.00
N GLY A 262 -8.82 -20.87 -18.16
CA GLY A 262 -7.45 -21.33 -18.42
C GLY A 262 -6.64 -21.66 -17.17
N ASN A 263 -7.25 -21.60 -15.98
CA ASN A 263 -6.59 -22.02 -14.75
C ASN A 263 -6.35 -23.54 -14.74
N THR A 264 -5.22 -23.98 -14.21
CA THR A 264 -4.88 -25.40 -14.06
C THR A 264 -5.86 -26.13 -13.13
N ALA A 265 -6.31 -25.45 -12.09
CA ALA A 265 -7.32 -25.93 -11.15
C ALA A 265 -8.25 -24.79 -10.73
N SER A 266 -9.48 -25.12 -10.34
CA SER A 266 -10.40 -24.13 -9.77
C SER A 266 -10.04 -23.88 -8.30
N TRP A 267 -10.03 -22.61 -7.93
CA TRP A 267 -9.87 -22.17 -6.54
C TRP A 267 -10.57 -20.82 -6.32
N ARG A 268 -10.85 -20.48 -5.08
CA ARG A 268 -11.59 -19.26 -4.74
C ARG A 268 -10.90 -18.54 -3.61
N SER A 269 -10.75 -17.22 -3.75
CA SER A 269 -10.19 -16.37 -2.70
C SER A 269 -11.14 -15.27 -2.28
N LEU A 270 -11.00 -14.87 -1.03
CA LEU A 270 -11.66 -13.71 -0.42
C LEU A 270 -10.61 -12.85 0.24
N VAL A 271 -10.59 -11.57 -0.11
CA VAL A 271 -9.79 -10.55 0.59
C VAL A 271 -10.75 -9.60 1.29
N VAL A 272 -10.50 -9.34 2.57
CA VAL A 272 -11.24 -8.37 3.39
C VAL A 272 -10.23 -7.41 4.00
N ASP A 273 -10.28 -6.14 3.61
CA ASP A 273 -9.45 -5.06 4.15
C ASP A 273 -10.35 -4.07 4.91
N MET A 274 -10.18 -4.00 6.22
CA MET A 274 -10.96 -3.14 7.09
C MET A 274 -10.04 -2.20 7.86
N ARG A 275 -10.34 -0.90 7.82
CA ARG A 275 -9.57 0.13 8.50
C ARG A 275 -10.48 1.09 9.24
N LYS A 276 -10.08 1.50 10.45
CA LYS A 276 -10.80 2.48 11.26
C LYS A 276 -9.85 3.49 11.86
N TYR A 277 -10.24 4.76 11.83
CA TYR A 277 -9.44 5.88 12.32
C TYR A 277 -10.26 6.70 13.30
N ILE A 278 -9.68 7.00 14.46
CA ILE A 278 -10.34 7.69 15.57
C ILE A 278 -9.38 8.73 16.14
N LYS A 279 -9.81 9.98 16.25
CA LYS A 279 -9.05 11.00 17.00
C LYS A 279 -9.02 10.64 18.47
N PHE A 280 -7.81 10.56 19.04
CA PHE A 280 -7.65 10.19 20.45
C PHE A 280 -6.46 10.90 21.11
N PRO A 281 -6.68 11.64 22.22
CA PRO A 281 -7.99 12.08 22.74
C PRO A 281 -8.82 12.83 21.69
N GLY A 282 -10.13 12.85 21.82
CA GLY A 282 -11.04 13.42 20.80
C GLY A 282 -10.80 14.88 20.44
N SER A 283 -10.21 15.67 21.35
CA SER A 283 -9.81 17.05 21.13
C SER A 283 -8.43 17.23 20.50
N SER A 284 -7.67 16.15 20.35
CA SER A 284 -6.29 16.19 19.83
C SER A 284 -6.22 16.02 18.31
N LYS A 285 -5.03 16.24 17.76
CA LYS A 285 -4.67 15.91 16.37
C LYS A 285 -4.17 14.46 16.24
N ASN A 286 -4.03 13.75 17.38
CA ASN A 286 -3.52 12.39 17.40
C ASN A 286 -4.60 11.40 16.94
N VAL A 287 -4.18 10.27 16.40
CA VAL A 287 -5.07 9.28 15.80
C VAL A 287 -4.75 7.88 16.32
N LEU A 288 -5.77 7.18 16.78
CA LEU A 288 -5.75 5.72 16.88
C LEU A 288 -6.25 5.16 15.55
N ALA A 289 -5.44 4.34 14.92
CA ALA A 289 -5.76 3.67 13.68
C ALA A 289 -5.72 2.16 13.87
N PHE A 290 -6.70 1.46 13.29
CA PHE A 290 -6.81 0.00 13.35
C PHE A 290 -6.95 -0.54 11.93
N TRP A 291 -6.28 -1.64 11.65
CA TRP A 291 -6.29 -2.34 10.38
C TRP A 291 -6.44 -3.84 10.57
N SER A 292 -7.40 -4.45 9.84
CA SER A 292 -7.50 -5.88 9.63
C SER A 292 -7.37 -6.17 8.14
N TYR A 293 -6.54 -7.14 7.78
CA TYR A 293 -6.36 -7.58 6.41
C TYR A 293 -6.38 -9.10 6.36
N ASP A 294 -7.50 -9.66 5.91
CA ASP A 294 -7.73 -11.09 5.87
C ASP A 294 -7.74 -11.55 4.40
N TRP A 295 -6.85 -12.46 4.07
CA TRP A 295 -6.77 -13.04 2.72
C TRP A 295 -6.91 -14.56 2.83
N LEU A 296 -8.04 -15.08 2.32
CA LEU A 296 -8.48 -16.44 2.53
C LEU A 296 -8.61 -17.17 1.18
N THR A 297 -8.09 -18.39 1.11
CA THR A 297 -8.43 -19.36 0.07
C THR A 297 -9.59 -20.21 0.58
N ILE A 298 -10.82 -19.87 0.15
CA ILE A 298 -12.06 -20.49 0.67
C ILE A 298 -12.19 -21.92 0.17
N ASP A 299 -11.73 -22.19 -1.04
CA ASP A 299 -11.87 -23.49 -1.70
C ASP A 299 -10.79 -23.68 -2.75
N GLY A 300 -10.42 -24.94 -2.98
CA GLY A 300 -9.41 -25.32 -3.97
C GLY A 300 -7.97 -25.06 -3.50
N LYS A 301 -7.04 -25.06 -4.43
CA LYS A 301 -5.60 -24.90 -4.19
C LYS A 301 -5.07 -23.76 -5.07
N ALA A 302 -4.76 -22.63 -4.43
CA ALA A 302 -4.14 -21.50 -5.11
C ALA A 302 -2.69 -21.84 -5.52
N PRO A 303 -2.16 -21.34 -6.64
CA PRO A 303 -0.74 -21.45 -6.98
C PRO A 303 0.14 -20.84 -5.87
N TYR A 304 1.36 -21.38 -5.70
CA TYR A 304 2.24 -21.02 -4.57
C TYR A 304 2.54 -19.52 -4.48
N LEU A 305 2.90 -18.88 -5.59
CA LEU A 305 3.23 -17.45 -5.61
C LEU A 305 2.00 -16.55 -5.48
N MET A 306 0.80 -17.11 -5.61
CA MET A 306 -0.48 -16.41 -5.49
C MET A 306 -1.15 -16.61 -4.11
N MET A 307 -0.49 -17.32 -3.19
CA MET A 307 -0.98 -17.48 -1.83
C MET A 307 -0.73 -16.24 -0.97
N PRO A 308 -1.56 -16.02 0.05
CA PRO A 308 -1.30 -15.03 1.10
C PRO A 308 0.09 -15.18 1.70
N ASN A 309 0.75 -14.04 1.92
CA ASN A 309 2.08 -14.00 2.55
C ASN A 309 2.30 -12.68 3.28
N THR A 310 3.27 -12.66 4.20
CA THR A 310 3.73 -11.41 4.84
C THR A 310 4.09 -10.37 3.79
N GLY A 311 3.54 -9.17 3.86
CA GLY A 311 3.74 -8.14 2.85
C GLY A 311 3.05 -8.45 1.51
N GLY A 312 2.08 -9.38 1.49
CA GLY A 312 1.33 -9.75 0.29
C GLY A 312 0.16 -8.81 -0.04
N ASP A 313 -0.14 -7.86 0.84
CA ASP A 313 -1.09 -6.80 0.55
C ASP A 313 -0.58 -5.92 -0.61
N PRO A 314 -1.45 -5.17 -1.29
CA PRO A 314 -1.07 -4.37 -2.45
C PRO A 314 0.07 -3.38 -2.21
N TYR A 315 0.34 -3.02 -0.95
CA TYR A 315 1.34 -2.03 -0.53
C TYR A 315 2.59 -2.64 0.10
N SER A 316 2.59 -3.96 0.34
CA SER A 316 3.63 -4.68 1.07
C SER A 316 3.86 -4.10 2.49
N ASN A 317 2.79 -3.74 3.16
CA ASN A 317 2.80 -3.11 4.47
C ASN A 317 2.40 -4.05 5.62
N THR A 318 1.72 -5.19 5.33
CA THR A 318 1.40 -6.18 6.35
C THR A 318 2.66 -6.82 6.92
N GLY A 319 2.68 -7.08 8.23
CA GLY A 319 3.79 -7.75 8.90
C GLY A 319 5.01 -6.87 9.18
N ARG A 320 4.82 -5.57 9.49
CA ARG A 320 5.94 -4.72 9.92
C ARG A 320 6.67 -5.33 11.11
N GLY A 321 7.97 -5.59 10.95
CA GLY A 321 8.82 -6.37 11.85
C GLY A 321 9.36 -7.64 11.18
N TYR A 322 8.82 -8.01 10.01
CA TYR A 322 9.25 -9.16 9.23
C TYR A 322 9.61 -8.76 7.80
N ILE A 323 10.50 -9.53 7.17
CA ILE A 323 10.77 -9.38 5.74
C ILE A 323 9.54 -9.86 4.94
N PRO A 324 9.14 -9.19 3.85
CA PRO A 324 8.09 -9.68 2.96
C PRO A 324 8.36 -11.11 2.49
N GLY A 325 7.32 -11.97 2.51
CA GLY A 325 7.44 -13.40 2.22
C GLY A 325 7.90 -14.26 3.40
N ARG A 326 8.08 -13.68 4.62
CA ARG A 326 8.53 -14.44 5.81
C ARG A 326 7.60 -15.59 6.17
N PHE A 327 6.31 -15.38 6.07
CA PHE A 327 5.30 -16.42 6.24
C PHE A 327 4.41 -16.47 5.01
N ARG A 328 3.91 -17.66 4.71
CA ARG A 328 3.02 -17.94 3.58
C ARG A 328 2.09 -19.09 3.94
N GLY A 329 0.84 -19.02 3.53
CA GLY A 329 -0.12 -20.09 3.77
C GLY A 329 -1.37 -19.94 2.89
N ALA A 330 -2.26 -20.93 2.90
CA ALA A 330 -3.52 -20.84 2.16
C ALA A 330 -4.43 -19.70 2.67
N ASN A 331 -4.36 -19.41 3.95
CA ASN A 331 -5.10 -18.33 4.57
C ASN A 331 -4.19 -17.48 5.46
N MET A 332 -4.47 -16.19 5.50
CA MET A 332 -3.80 -15.19 6.31
C MET A 332 -4.83 -14.35 7.05
N VAL A 333 -4.60 -14.11 8.33
CA VAL A 333 -5.30 -13.11 9.14
C VAL A 333 -4.26 -12.15 9.69
N TYR A 334 -4.50 -10.86 9.54
CA TYR A 334 -3.63 -9.78 9.99
C TYR A 334 -4.40 -8.72 10.75
N LEU A 335 -3.84 -8.29 11.88
CA LEU A 335 -4.36 -7.19 12.69
C LEU A 335 -3.23 -6.23 13.02
N GLU A 336 -3.51 -4.93 12.98
CA GLU A 336 -2.58 -3.89 13.39
C GLU A 336 -3.30 -2.74 14.09
N GLY A 337 -2.65 -2.18 15.11
CA GLY A 337 -3.05 -0.96 15.77
C GLY A 337 -1.90 0.03 15.82
N GLU A 338 -2.19 1.30 15.53
CA GLU A 338 -1.22 2.39 15.59
C GLU A 338 -1.74 3.55 16.43
N TYR A 339 -0.83 4.20 17.16
CA TYR A 339 -1.07 5.51 17.72
C TYR A 339 -0.13 6.53 17.06
N ARG A 340 -0.72 7.45 16.29
CA ARG A 340 -0.04 8.53 15.55
C ARG A 340 -0.17 9.81 16.34
N PHE A 341 0.95 10.49 16.60
CA PHE A 341 0.97 11.70 17.44
C PHE A 341 1.89 12.79 16.89
N GLN A 342 1.59 14.03 17.24
CA GLN A 342 2.44 15.16 16.89
C GLN A 342 3.60 15.27 17.89
N ILE A 343 4.81 15.57 17.37
CA ILE A 343 5.99 15.88 18.17
C ILE A 343 6.21 17.39 18.20
N THR A 344 6.07 18.05 17.03
CA THR A 344 6.26 19.51 16.95
C THR A 344 4.92 20.24 16.83
N ASN A 345 4.82 21.41 17.48
CA ASN A 345 3.60 22.21 17.49
C ASN A 345 3.15 22.67 16.10
N ASN A 346 4.09 22.86 15.16
CA ASN A 346 3.81 23.23 13.76
C ASN A 346 3.49 22.04 12.86
N GLY A 347 3.43 20.81 13.41
CA GLY A 347 3.08 19.60 12.69
C GLY A 347 4.11 19.09 11.66
N LEU A 348 5.34 19.66 11.67
CA LEU A 348 6.43 19.20 10.79
C LEU A 348 6.89 17.79 11.14
N LEU A 349 7.06 17.51 12.44
CA LEU A 349 7.45 16.20 12.94
C LEU A 349 6.31 15.57 13.75
N GLY A 350 6.07 14.30 13.47
CA GLY A 350 5.20 13.42 14.21
C GLY A 350 5.88 12.09 14.51
N GLY A 351 5.22 11.26 15.28
CA GLY A 351 5.65 9.92 15.61
C GLY A 351 4.51 8.91 15.55
N VAL A 352 4.88 7.65 15.52
CA VAL A 352 3.97 6.52 15.61
C VAL A 352 4.55 5.47 16.54
N VAL A 353 3.67 4.80 17.27
CA VAL A 353 3.94 3.50 17.87
C VAL A 353 2.90 2.52 17.35
N PHE A 354 3.31 1.30 17.05
CA PHE A 354 2.42 0.29 16.47
C PHE A 354 2.66 -1.10 17.04
N ALA A 355 1.64 -1.92 16.98
CA ALA A 355 1.71 -3.34 17.22
C ALA A 355 0.82 -4.06 16.21
N ASN A 356 1.32 -5.17 15.70
CA ASN A 356 0.59 -6.03 14.76
C ASN A 356 0.71 -7.50 15.14
N ALA A 357 -0.11 -8.31 14.52
CA ALA A 357 -0.06 -9.76 14.61
C ALA A 357 -0.56 -10.37 13.29
N GLU A 358 0.16 -11.35 12.78
CA GLU A 358 -0.25 -12.14 11.63
C GLU A 358 -0.27 -13.62 11.95
N SER A 359 -1.16 -14.34 11.29
CA SER A 359 -1.27 -15.79 11.40
C SER A 359 -1.55 -16.39 10.03
N PHE A 360 -0.90 -17.50 9.75
CA PHE A 360 -1.06 -18.26 8.49
C PHE A 360 -1.49 -19.69 8.79
N THR A 361 -2.30 -20.27 7.89
CA THR A 361 -2.65 -21.69 8.03
C THR A 361 -1.46 -22.58 7.70
N GLU A 362 -1.27 -23.62 8.53
CA GLU A 362 -0.28 -24.66 8.29
C GLU A 362 -0.69 -25.56 7.12
N GLN A 363 0.29 -25.96 6.30
CA GLN A 363 0.01 -26.76 5.10
C GLN A 363 -0.63 -28.13 5.44
N SER A 364 -0.21 -28.77 6.52
CA SER A 364 -0.64 -30.12 6.89
C SER A 364 -2.06 -30.18 7.43
N THR A 365 -2.50 -29.14 8.15
CA THR A 365 -3.78 -29.11 8.88
C THR A 365 -4.79 -28.13 8.31
N ASN A 366 -4.33 -27.17 7.50
CA ASN A 366 -5.10 -26.02 7.04
C ASN A 366 -5.75 -25.22 8.18
N THR A 367 -5.12 -25.19 9.34
CA THR A 367 -5.57 -24.46 10.53
C THR A 367 -4.54 -23.44 10.97
N PHE A 368 -5.00 -22.35 11.58
CA PHE A 368 -4.13 -21.36 12.23
C PHE A 368 -3.60 -21.95 13.54
N GLN A 369 -2.27 -22.09 13.66
CA GLN A 369 -1.63 -22.69 14.82
C GLN A 369 -0.63 -21.77 15.51
N THR A 370 -0.14 -20.75 14.80
CA THR A 370 0.85 -19.80 15.31
C THR A 370 0.39 -18.37 15.08
N ILE A 371 0.82 -17.49 15.98
CA ILE A 371 0.68 -16.03 15.84
C ILE A 371 2.08 -15.44 15.82
N ALA A 372 2.37 -14.62 14.81
CA ALA A 372 3.61 -13.87 14.68
C ALA A 372 3.34 -12.38 15.01
N PRO A 373 3.61 -11.96 16.27
CA PRO A 373 3.47 -10.57 16.67
C PRO A 373 4.63 -9.72 16.15
N GLY A 374 4.33 -8.48 15.80
CA GLY A 374 5.29 -7.42 15.49
C GLY A 374 4.95 -6.14 16.24
N TRP A 375 5.94 -5.33 16.52
CA TRP A 375 5.76 -4.03 17.15
C TRP A 375 6.87 -3.08 16.76
N GLY A 376 6.66 -1.79 16.96
CA GLY A 376 7.69 -0.83 16.64
C GLY A 376 7.27 0.62 16.87
N ALA A 377 8.15 1.49 16.43
CA ALA A 377 7.95 2.91 16.46
C ALA A 377 8.52 3.57 15.20
N GLY A 378 8.07 4.78 14.92
CA GLY A 378 8.56 5.50 13.76
C GLY A 378 8.38 6.99 13.85
N LEU A 379 9.02 7.67 12.90
CA LEU A 379 8.95 9.11 12.73
C LEU A 379 8.13 9.47 11.49
N ARG A 380 7.49 10.61 11.55
CA ARG A 380 6.72 11.22 10.47
C ARG A 380 7.27 12.61 10.19
N LEU A 381 7.80 12.80 8.99
CA LEU A 381 8.23 14.10 8.51
C LEU A 381 7.23 14.62 7.48
N LYS A 382 6.58 15.76 7.75
CA LYS A 382 5.59 16.36 6.86
C LYS A 382 6.24 16.81 5.55
N LEU A 383 6.02 16.06 4.48
CA LEU A 383 6.54 16.39 3.17
C LEU A 383 5.71 17.50 2.50
N ASN A 384 4.38 17.38 2.58
CA ASN A 384 3.45 18.36 2.02
C ASN A 384 2.24 18.52 2.94
N LYS A 385 2.04 19.75 3.44
CA LYS A 385 0.97 20.09 4.38
C LYS A 385 -0.44 20.08 3.73
N PHE A 386 -0.53 20.40 2.44
CA PHE A 386 -1.81 20.45 1.74
C PHE A 386 -2.36 19.06 1.43
N SER A 387 -1.55 18.15 0.92
CA SER A 387 -1.94 16.75 0.71
C SER A 387 -1.86 15.91 1.98
N ARG A 388 -1.33 16.47 3.08
CA ARG A 388 -1.01 15.78 4.34
C ARG A 388 -0.01 14.62 4.19
N THR A 389 0.77 14.61 3.12
CA THR A 389 1.75 13.55 2.86
C THR A 389 2.90 13.65 3.84
N ASN A 390 3.21 12.54 4.52
CA ASN A 390 4.39 12.36 5.36
C ASN A 390 5.42 11.49 4.65
N VAL A 391 6.69 11.65 4.99
CA VAL A 391 7.69 10.58 4.89
C VAL A 391 7.62 9.83 6.21
N ALA A 392 7.33 8.54 6.14
CA ALA A 392 7.26 7.64 7.28
C ALA A 392 8.54 6.80 7.34
N LEU A 393 9.18 6.77 8.51
CA LEU A 393 10.37 6.00 8.81
C LEU A 393 10.07 5.17 10.06
N ASP A 394 9.79 3.89 9.86
CA ASP A 394 9.40 2.97 10.93
C ASP A 394 10.49 1.93 11.16
N TYR A 395 10.78 1.60 12.40
CA TYR A 395 11.55 0.42 12.75
C TYR A 395 10.64 -0.59 13.45
N GLY A 396 10.50 -1.76 12.86
CA GLY A 396 9.68 -2.85 13.36
C GLY A 396 10.53 -3.98 13.91
N PHE A 397 10.04 -4.60 14.97
CA PHE A 397 10.58 -5.81 15.61
C PHE A 397 9.58 -6.95 15.44
N GLY A 398 10.07 -8.14 15.18
CA GLY A 398 9.32 -9.38 15.15
C GLY A 398 9.95 -10.42 16.07
N LEU A 399 9.44 -11.65 16.04
CA LEU A 399 9.99 -12.77 16.82
C LEU A 399 11.35 -13.23 16.28
N ASN A 400 12.12 -13.91 17.13
CA ASN A 400 13.39 -14.57 16.80
C ASN A 400 14.44 -13.64 16.18
N GLY A 401 14.49 -12.39 16.63
CA GLY A 401 15.44 -11.39 16.15
C GLY A 401 15.07 -10.80 14.78
N SER A 402 13.88 -11.05 14.27
CA SER A 402 13.38 -10.37 13.08
C SER A 402 13.19 -8.88 13.36
N GLY A 403 13.49 -8.06 12.38
CA GLY A 403 13.27 -6.62 12.47
C GLY A 403 13.89 -5.88 11.30
N GLY A 404 13.50 -4.64 11.14
CA GLY A 404 14.05 -3.81 10.08
C GLY A 404 13.38 -2.46 9.89
N LEU A 405 13.97 -1.69 8.99
CA LEU A 405 13.52 -0.37 8.61
C LEU A 405 12.48 -0.45 7.50
N PHE A 406 11.39 0.28 7.67
CA PHE A 406 10.32 0.46 6.68
C PHE A 406 10.21 1.94 6.32
N VAL A 407 10.23 2.26 5.05
CA VAL A 407 10.14 3.64 4.54
C VAL A 407 8.93 3.77 3.64
N ASN A 408 8.00 4.66 3.98
CA ASN A 408 6.79 4.90 3.22
C ASN A 408 6.58 6.39 2.92
N LEU A 409 5.82 6.67 1.88
CA LEU A 409 5.25 7.99 1.61
C LEU A 409 3.75 7.97 1.90
N GLY A 410 3.31 8.79 2.83
CA GLY A 410 1.99 8.73 3.45
C GLY A 410 2.04 7.93 4.75
N GLU A 411 0.88 7.55 5.26
CA GLU A 411 0.78 6.60 6.36
C GLU A 411 0.76 5.17 5.81
N VAL A 412 1.01 4.19 6.67
CA VAL A 412 1.12 2.79 6.27
C VAL A 412 -0.24 2.25 5.80
N PHE A 413 -1.35 2.70 6.45
CA PHE A 413 -2.70 2.35 6.07
C PHE A 413 -3.70 3.44 6.39
#